data_7295ee86923a741c0c334846e84ee059
#
_entry.id   7295ee86923a741c0c334846e84ee059
#
_cell.length_a   1.000
_cell.length_b   1.000
_cell.length_c   1.000
_cell.angle_alpha   90.00
_cell.angle_beta   90.00
_cell.angle_gamma   90.00
#
_symmetry.space_group_name_H-M   'P 1'
#
loop_
_entity.id
_entity.type
_entity.pdbx_description
1 polymer ?
#
loop_
_entity_poly.entity_id
_entity_poly.type
_entity_poly.pdbx_seq_one_letter_code
_entity_poly.pdbx_strand_id
1 'polypeptide(L)'
;MRKAFLLALTLASLAFSQARPKVRAITAFIRIDAAHYEARVAEAVKFLNAAREEYRAAGFEVETIRVVTQPLAEYTKGMKHSDALALLRKYGELAAKLGFSPNLGAVQLTDDDDRSTVDLAIDVFASTKINGSLVVAADDGIHWKSIREAARLVKAVAAKSPNGAGNLNFATTAMVKPYGPFYPGAWHTGPGKTFAVGLESANVVAEVFAQFHEPGPAETKLAEALTGHLLRAEAAAVRIAKTTQWTYAGLDPTPAPLGDVSIGRAIENFIGAPFGSGGTMTAASVITRAVQSTPVKQVGYAGLMVPVLEDNVLAKRWEEGTYNMDSLLAYSAVCAGGLDTIPLPGDIGEERLARILGDVASLAYKWRKPLAARLLPAPGKKAGDRTAFDDARMANTIVR
;
A
#
# COMPACT_ATOMS: atom_id res chain seq x y z
N MET A 1 -13.10 -21.61 -68.32
CA MET A 1 -13.85 -21.38 -67.07
C MET A 1 -12.88 -21.57 -65.87
N ARG A 2 -12.31 -20.50 -65.38
CA ARG A 2 -11.41 -20.48 -64.20
C ARG A 2 -12.22 -20.16 -62.96
N LYS A 3 -12.35 -21.12 -62.04
CA LYS A 3 -13.00 -20.88 -60.74
C LYS A 3 -11.96 -20.25 -59.81
N ALA A 4 -12.16 -19.00 -59.46
CA ALA A 4 -11.44 -18.32 -58.40
C ALA A 4 -11.99 -18.78 -57.04
N PHE A 5 -11.15 -19.41 -56.22
CA PHE A 5 -11.43 -19.68 -54.84
C PHE A 5 -11.06 -18.45 -54.00
N LEU A 6 -12.04 -17.69 -53.53
CA LEU A 6 -11.83 -16.66 -52.52
C LEU A 6 -11.69 -17.36 -51.16
N LEU A 7 -10.47 -17.38 -50.60
CA LEU A 7 -10.21 -17.75 -49.25
C LEU A 7 -10.52 -16.56 -48.32
N ALA A 8 -11.69 -16.56 -47.70
CA ALA A 8 -12.03 -15.60 -46.67
C ALA A 8 -11.26 -15.95 -45.38
N LEU A 9 -10.17 -15.23 -45.13
CA LEU A 9 -9.54 -15.21 -43.78
C LEU A 9 -10.49 -14.50 -42.84
N THR A 10 -11.28 -15.24 -42.07
CA THR A 10 -11.95 -14.74 -40.87
C THR A 10 -10.89 -14.53 -39.82
N LEU A 11 -10.41 -13.31 -39.66
CA LEU A 11 -9.74 -12.86 -38.43
C LEU A 11 -10.78 -12.94 -37.31
N ALA A 12 -10.77 -14.06 -36.59
CA ALA A 12 -11.39 -14.12 -35.29
C ALA A 12 -10.56 -13.20 -34.37
N SER A 13 -10.98 -11.95 -34.24
CA SER A 13 -10.54 -11.11 -33.13
C SER A 13 -11.04 -11.80 -31.86
N LEU A 14 -10.15 -12.55 -31.21
CA LEU A 14 -10.32 -12.95 -29.82
C LEU A 14 -10.50 -11.64 -29.04
N ALA A 15 -11.73 -11.27 -28.77
CA ALA A 15 -12.06 -10.24 -27.81
C ALA A 15 -11.62 -10.81 -26.45
N PHE A 16 -10.37 -10.54 -26.09
CA PHE A 16 -9.92 -10.76 -24.73
C PHE A 16 -10.84 -9.97 -23.82
N SER A 17 -11.52 -10.65 -22.94
CA SER A 17 -12.15 -10.04 -21.77
C SER A 17 -11.01 -9.50 -20.93
N GLN A 18 -10.52 -8.32 -21.23
CA GLN A 18 -9.45 -7.72 -20.46
C GLN A 18 -9.94 -7.51 -19.04
N ALA A 19 -9.29 -8.18 -18.09
CA ALA A 19 -9.51 -7.96 -16.68
C ALA A 19 -9.38 -6.46 -16.38
N ARG A 20 -10.44 -5.84 -15.86
CA ARG A 20 -10.43 -4.41 -15.56
C ARG A 20 -9.89 -4.19 -14.16
N PRO A 21 -8.84 -3.36 -14.00
CA PRO A 21 -8.38 -2.98 -12.68
C PRO A 21 -9.43 -2.11 -11.99
N LYS A 22 -9.48 -2.20 -10.66
CA LYS A 22 -10.26 -1.30 -9.83
C LYS A 22 -9.41 -0.11 -9.39
N VAL A 23 -10.06 0.98 -9.01
CA VAL A 23 -9.41 2.05 -8.23
C VAL A 23 -9.46 1.64 -6.76
N ARG A 24 -8.32 1.17 -6.23
CA ARG A 24 -8.17 0.78 -4.82
C ARG A 24 -8.45 1.95 -3.89
N ALA A 25 -7.95 3.14 -4.26
CA ALA A 25 -8.12 4.32 -3.46
C ALA A 25 -8.04 5.61 -4.29
N ILE A 26 -8.90 6.58 -3.96
CA ILE A 26 -8.68 8.00 -4.24
C ILE A 26 -8.30 8.63 -2.91
N THR A 27 -7.08 9.17 -2.81
CA THR A 27 -6.51 9.68 -1.56
C THR A 27 -6.35 11.19 -1.63
N ALA A 28 -7.02 11.92 -0.76
CA ALA A 28 -6.91 13.36 -0.59
C ALA A 28 -5.90 13.69 0.52
N PHE A 29 -5.00 14.62 0.24
CA PHE A 29 -4.00 15.15 1.17
C PHE A 29 -4.42 16.55 1.59
N ILE A 30 -4.68 16.74 2.89
CA ILE A 30 -5.22 17.98 3.45
C ILE A 30 -4.42 18.46 4.66
N ARG A 31 -4.66 19.70 5.03
CA ARG A 31 -4.16 20.25 6.30
C ARG A 31 -5.32 20.54 7.21
N ILE A 32 -5.20 20.17 8.47
CA ILE A 32 -6.19 20.36 9.53
C ILE A 32 -5.58 21.17 10.68
N ASP A 33 -6.44 21.76 11.46
CA ASP A 33 -6.18 22.31 12.80
C ASP A 33 -7.34 21.95 13.73
N ALA A 34 -7.14 22.07 15.02
CA ALA A 34 -8.15 21.68 16.01
C ALA A 34 -9.47 22.45 15.91
N ALA A 35 -9.44 23.68 15.40
CA ALA A 35 -10.63 24.54 15.31
C ALA A 35 -11.45 24.27 14.04
N HIS A 36 -10.82 23.88 12.93
CA HIS A 36 -11.46 23.80 11.62
C HIS A 36 -11.41 22.43 10.96
N TYR A 37 -10.94 21.37 11.67
CA TYR A 37 -10.74 20.03 11.05
C TYR A 37 -12.03 19.49 10.43
N GLU A 38 -13.19 19.68 11.06
CA GLU A 38 -14.47 19.18 10.54
C GLU A 38 -14.82 19.78 9.17
N ALA A 39 -14.67 21.10 9.02
CA ALA A 39 -14.92 21.78 7.76
C ALA A 39 -13.94 21.36 6.66
N ARG A 40 -12.65 21.21 7.00
CA ARG A 40 -11.61 20.76 6.08
C ARG A 40 -11.84 19.33 5.61
N VAL A 41 -12.23 18.44 6.51
CA VAL A 41 -12.58 17.05 6.21
C VAL A 41 -13.84 16.99 5.36
N ALA A 42 -14.88 17.76 5.69
CA ALA A 42 -16.12 17.79 4.89
C ALA A 42 -15.86 18.26 3.45
N GLU A 43 -15.01 19.28 3.25
CA GLU A 43 -14.58 19.74 1.92
C GLU A 43 -13.87 18.62 1.15
N ALA A 44 -12.93 17.91 1.80
CA ALA A 44 -12.19 16.80 1.20
C ALA A 44 -13.11 15.64 0.82
N VAL A 45 -14.05 15.25 1.68
CA VAL A 45 -14.99 14.16 1.41
C VAL A 45 -15.95 14.53 0.28
N LYS A 46 -16.41 15.79 0.21
CA LYS A 46 -17.21 16.29 -0.93
C LYS A 46 -16.43 16.14 -2.25
N PHE A 47 -15.17 16.56 -2.25
CA PHE A 47 -14.28 16.37 -3.40
C PHE A 47 -14.11 14.89 -3.76
N LEU A 48 -13.79 14.04 -2.78
CA LEU A 48 -13.55 12.61 -3.00
C LEU A 48 -14.78 11.87 -3.54
N ASN A 49 -15.99 12.25 -3.10
CA ASN A 49 -17.23 11.67 -3.64
C ASN A 49 -17.45 12.11 -5.10
N ALA A 50 -17.20 13.37 -5.44
CA ALA A 50 -17.28 13.84 -6.82
C ALA A 50 -16.23 13.12 -7.70
N ALA A 51 -15.00 12.95 -7.20
CA ALA A 51 -13.95 12.22 -7.90
C ALA A 51 -14.32 10.74 -8.11
N ARG A 52 -14.95 10.09 -7.12
CA ARG A 52 -15.46 8.72 -7.23
C ARG A 52 -16.45 8.59 -8.38
N GLU A 53 -17.38 9.52 -8.53
CA GLU A 53 -18.36 9.48 -9.63
C GLU A 53 -17.69 9.70 -11.00
N GLU A 54 -16.69 10.55 -11.11
CA GLU A 54 -15.89 10.71 -12.34
C GLU A 54 -15.17 9.42 -12.74
N TYR A 55 -14.59 8.69 -11.76
CA TYR A 55 -13.97 7.38 -12.02
C TYR A 55 -14.99 6.32 -12.40
N ARG A 56 -16.17 6.31 -11.77
CA ARG A 56 -17.28 5.42 -12.15
C ARG A 56 -17.76 5.70 -13.58
N ALA A 57 -17.91 6.96 -13.96
CA ALA A 57 -18.24 7.36 -15.33
C ALA A 57 -17.16 6.96 -16.35
N ALA A 58 -15.88 6.89 -15.91
CA ALA A 58 -14.78 6.37 -16.73
C ALA A 58 -14.70 4.82 -16.75
N GLY A 59 -15.64 4.11 -16.10
CA GLY A 59 -15.75 2.65 -16.11
C GLY A 59 -14.90 1.95 -15.05
N PHE A 60 -14.48 2.65 -13.99
CA PHE A 60 -13.75 2.07 -12.85
C PHE A 60 -14.65 1.90 -11.63
N GLU A 61 -14.58 0.75 -10.99
CA GLU A 61 -15.05 0.57 -9.61
C GLU A 61 -14.07 1.26 -8.65
N VAL A 62 -14.57 2.03 -7.68
CA VAL A 62 -13.76 2.68 -6.65
C VAL A 62 -14.05 2.06 -5.30
N GLU A 63 -13.06 1.41 -4.70
CA GLU A 63 -13.23 0.68 -3.45
C GLU A 63 -13.23 1.61 -2.23
N THR A 64 -12.25 2.51 -2.14
CA THR A 64 -12.12 3.38 -0.97
C THR A 64 -11.83 4.82 -1.34
N ILE A 65 -12.30 5.73 -0.50
CA ILE A 65 -11.83 7.13 -0.45
C ILE A 65 -11.07 7.34 0.85
N ARG A 66 -9.98 8.12 0.79
CA ARG A 66 -9.02 8.24 1.87
C ARG A 66 -8.64 9.70 2.11
N VAL A 67 -8.39 10.05 3.37
CA VAL A 67 -7.93 11.41 3.75
C VAL A 67 -6.65 11.27 4.58
N VAL A 68 -5.58 11.93 4.13
CA VAL A 68 -4.28 12.02 4.80
C VAL A 68 -4.07 13.44 5.28
N THR A 69 -3.77 13.61 6.56
CA THR A 69 -3.40 14.91 7.12
C THR A 69 -1.90 15.19 6.97
N GLN A 70 -1.48 16.43 7.25
CA GLN A 70 -0.07 16.78 7.40
C GLN A 70 0.56 16.00 8.58
N PRO A 71 1.91 16.07 8.80
CA PRO A 71 2.57 15.39 9.91
C PRO A 71 1.92 15.68 11.26
N LEU A 72 1.81 14.64 12.09
CA LEU A 72 1.10 14.66 13.37
C LEU A 72 1.56 15.83 14.27
N ALA A 73 2.86 16.07 14.36
CA ALA A 73 3.42 17.14 15.18
C ALA A 73 2.93 18.54 14.78
N GLU A 74 2.59 18.78 13.52
CA GLU A 74 2.24 20.13 13.05
C GLU A 74 0.90 20.63 13.58
N TYR A 75 -0.07 19.73 13.82
CA TYR A 75 -1.40 20.14 14.31
C TYR A 75 -1.68 19.73 15.76
N THR A 76 -0.75 19.02 16.41
CA THR A 76 -0.84 18.66 17.82
C THR A 76 0.17 19.41 18.69
N LYS A 77 1.07 20.23 18.08
CA LYS A 77 2.09 20.99 18.79
C LYS A 77 1.48 21.87 19.88
N GLY A 78 2.00 21.72 21.12
CA GLY A 78 1.53 22.49 22.29
C GLY A 78 0.24 21.98 22.92
N MET A 79 -0.41 20.98 22.37
CA MET A 79 -1.56 20.32 22.99
C MET A 79 -1.11 19.39 24.12
N LYS A 80 -1.94 19.25 25.14
CA LYS A 80 -1.78 18.15 26.11
C LYS A 80 -2.08 16.83 25.40
N HIS A 81 -1.42 15.75 25.82
CA HIS A 81 -1.62 14.40 25.24
C HIS A 81 -3.10 14.00 25.21
N SER A 82 -3.83 14.22 26.31
CA SER A 82 -5.28 13.95 26.41
C SER A 82 -6.12 14.67 25.35
N ASP A 83 -5.77 15.93 25.10
CA ASP A 83 -6.54 16.79 24.19
C ASP A 83 -6.25 16.41 22.71
N ALA A 84 -4.98 16.10 22.39
CA ALA A 84 -4.59 15.60 21.10
C ALA A 84 -5.22 14.22 20.79
N LEU A 85 -5.24 13.30 21.77
CA LEU A 85 -5.92 12.01 21.64
C LEU A 85 -7.44 12.17 21.45
N ALA A 86 -8.06 13.10 22.19
CA ALA A 86 -9.49 13.39 22.04
C ALA A 86 -9.81 13.96 20.64
N LEU A 87 -8.97 14.85 20.11
CA LEU A 87 -9.09 15.37 18.73
C LEU A 87 -9.03 14.23 17.71
N LEU A 88 -8.06 13.34 17.82
CA LEU A 88 -7.88 12.24 16.87
C LEU A 88 -9.01 11.21 16.96
N ARG A 89 -9.54 10.93 18.15
CA ARG A 89 -10.75 10.09 18.31
C ARG A 89 -11.96 10.70 17.58
N LYS A 90 -12.21 12.00 17.76
CA LYS A 90 -13.27 12.72 17.04
C LYS A 90 -13.05 12.69 15.52
N TYR A 91 -11.79 12.81 15.05
CA TYR A 91 -11.45 12.65 13.64
C TYR A 91 -11.79 11.25 13.14
N GLY A 92 -11.49 10.21 13.90
CA GLY A 92 -11.87 8.83 13.59
C GLY A 92 -13.37 8.58 13.55
N GLU A 93 -14.14 9.17 14.51
CA GLU A 93 -15.61 9.12 14.54
C GLU A 93 -16.21 9.85 13.33
N LEU A 94 -15.67 11.01 12.97
CA LEU A 94 -16.07 11.76 11.77
C LEU A 94 -15.80 10.96 10.50
N ALA A 95 -14.68 10.24 10.44
CA ALA A 95 -14.34 9.37 9.32
C ALA A 95 -15.36 8.23 9.16
N ALA A 96 -15.75 7.58 10.24
CA ALA A 96 -16.78 6.55 10.24
C ALA A 96 -18.14 7.11 9.78
N LYS A 97 -18.51 8.29 10.28
CA LYS A 97 -19.75 8.97 9.90
C LYS A 97 -19.82 9.35 8.42
N LEU A 98 -18.70 9.82 7.86
CA LEU A 98 -18.63 10.31 6.47
C LEU A 98 -18.18 9.25 5.47
N GLY A 99 -17.81 8.02 5.92
CA GLY A 99 -17.50 6.88 5.08
C GLY A 99 -16.16 6.99 4.32
N PHE A 100 -15.11 7.47 4.98
CA PHE A 100 -13.77 7.49 4.43
C PHE A 100 -12.75 6.82 5.37
N SER A 101 -11.60 6.39 4.84
CA SER A 101 -10.50 5.88 5.66
C SER A 101 -9.57 7.02 6.08
N PRO A 102 -9.38 7.26 7.40
CA PRO A 102 -8.54 8.34 7.92
C PRO A 102 -7.07 7.94 8.03
N ASN A 103 -6.17 8.94 7.89
CA ASN A 103 -4.74 8.80 8.18
C ASN A 103 -4.24 10.10 8.85
N LEU A 104 -3.48 9.96 9.93
CA LEU A 104 -2.96 11.08 10.72
C LEU A 104 -1.66 11.70 10.16
N GLY A 105 -1.26 11.30 8.94
CA GLY A 105 0.01 11.72 8.36
C GLY A 105 1.21 10.95 8.92
N ALA A 106 2.40 11.52 8.76
CA ALA A 106 3.60 10.95 9.35
C ALA A 106 3.66 11.24 10.86
N VAL A 107 3.97 10.20 11.65
CA VAL A 107 4.23 10.31 13.09
C VAL A 107 5.56 11.00 13.33
N GLN A 108 6.60 10.58 12.59
CA GLN A 108 7.91 11.21 12.53
C GLN A 108 8.41 11.18 11.08
N LEU A 109 9.15 12.22 10.68
CA LEU A 109 9.82 12.34 9.39
C LEU A 109 11.33 12.17 9.52
N THR A 110 11.90 12.54 10.66
CA THR A 110 13.35 12.58 10.91
C THR A 110 13.70 12.07 12.32
N ASP A 111 14.99 11.86 12.57
CA ASP A 111 15.52 11.49 13.89
C ASP A 111 15.42 12.61 14.95
N ASP A 112 15.14 13.84 14.54
CA ASP A 112 15.06 15.01 15.42
C ASP A 112 13.61 15.35 15.83
N ASP A 113 12.62 14.62 15.30
CA ASP A 113 11.22 14.83 15.65
C ASP A 113 10.91 14.42 17.10
N ASP A 114 9.93 15.10 17.69
CA ASP A 114 9.56 14.91 19.08
C ASP A 114 9.01 13.49 19.33
N ARG A 115 9.61 12.79 20.28
CA ARG A 115 9.22 11.45 20.72
C ARG A 115 7.77 11.39 21.25
N SER A 116 7.24 12.48 21.78
CA SER A 116 5.86 12.53 22.31
C SER A 116 4.80 12.24 21.23
N THR A 117 5.11 12.48 19.94
CA THR A 117 4.25 12.10 18.82
C THR A 117 4.10 10.58 18.70
N VAL A 118 5.14 9.82 19.03
CA VAL A 118 5.10 8.36 19.02
C VAL A 118 4.22 7.83 20.17
N ASP A 119 4.29 8.44 21.36
CA ASP A 119 3.44 8.06 22.50
C ASP A 119 1.96 8.29 22.17
N LEU A 120 1.64 9.43 21.54
CA LEU A 120 0.29 9.72 21.06
C LEU A 120 -0.16 8.71 19.99
N ALA A 121 0.69 8.42 19.02
CA ALA A 121 0.39 7.47 17.94
C ALA A 121 0.13 6.05 18.46
N ILE A 122 0.85 5.60 19.50
CA ILE A 122 0.60 4.31 20.17
C ILE A 122 -0.85 4.24 20.67
N ASP A 123 -1.32 5.26 21.36
CA ASP A 123 -2.67 5.28 21.91
C ASP A 123 -3.74 5.41 20.83
N VAL A 124 -3.46 6.14 19.75
CA VAL A 124 -4.34 6.25 18.58
C VAL A 124 -4.47 4.91 17.85
N PHE A 125 -3.37 4.27 17.48
CA PHE A 125 -3.42 2.99 16.75
C PHE A 125 -3.99 1.85 17.59
N ALA A 126 -3.77 1.88 18.91
CA ALA A 126 -4.34 0.88 19.81
C ALA A 126 -5.86 1.01 20.00
N SER A 127 -6.44 2.21 19.83
CA SER A 127 -7.84 2.50 20.16
C SER A 127 -8.71 2.99 19.01
N THR A 128 -8.16 3.16 17.81
CA THR A 128 -8.90 3.68 16.64
C THR A 128 -8.54 2.90 15.38
N LYS A 129 -9.24 3.20 14.26
CA LYS A 129 -8.91 2.71 12.91
C LYS A 129 -8.19 3.76 12.05
N ILE A 130 -7.58 4.76 12.68
CA ILE A 130 -6.81 5.78 11.97
C ILE A 130 -5.48 5.16 11.54
N ASN A 131 -5.10 5.38 10.28
CA ASN A 131 -3.83 4.94 9.72
C ASN A 131 -2.74 5.97 9.95
N GLY A 132 -1.49 5.56 9.82
CA GLY A 132 -0.35 6.47 9.85
C GLY A 132 0.96 5.76 9.59
N SER A 133 2.01 6.54 9.37
CA SER A 133 3.34 6.01 9.08
C SER A 133 4.44 6.73 9.85
N LEU A 134 5.62 6.12 9.87
CA LEU A 134 6.84 6.70 10.42
C LEU A 134 7.97 6.49 9.43
N VAL A 135 8.69 7.57 9.10
CA VAL A 135 9.77 7.53 8.09
C VAL A 135 11.07 7.05 8.76
N VAL A 136 11.65 5.96 8.24
CA VAL A 136 12.89 5.36 8.77
C VAL A 136 14.09 5.51 7.83
N ALA A 137 13.88 5.99 6.61
CA ALA A 137 14.94 6.43 5.69
C ALA A 137 14.38 7.39 4.65
N ALA A 138 15.14 8.44 4.34
CA ALA A 138 14.84 9.42 3.30
C ALA A 138 16.11 9.82 2.55
N ASP A 139 16.07 10.89 1.76
CA ASP A 139 17.23 11.33 0.98
C ASP A 139 18.42 11.78 1.87
N ASP A 140 18.16 12.23 3.10
CA ASP A 140 19.11 12.65 4.12
C ASP A 140 19.79 11.48 4.87
N GLY A 141 19.27 10.26 4.76
CA GLY A 141 19.88 9.09 5.36
C GLY A 141 18.93 8.08 5.97
N ILE A 142 19.48 7.17 6.75
CA ILE A 142 18.75 6.21 7.56
C ILE A 142 18.54 6.80 8.96
N HIS A 143 17.30 6.83 9.42
CA HIS A 143 16.88 7.43 10.68
C HIS A 143 16.92 6.38 11.82
N TRP A 144 18.10 6.19 12.41
CA TRP A 144 18.31 5.13 13.39
C TRP A 144 17.56 5.31 14.71
N LYS A 145 17.30 6.55 15.14
CA LYS A 145 16.45 6.82 16.31
C LYS A 145 15.00 6.52 15.98
N SER A 146 14.51 6.94 14.82
CA SER A 146 13.16 6.68 14.32
C SER A 146 12.89 5.17 14.16
N ILE A 147 13.88 4.38 13.75
CA ILE A 147 13.78 2.91 13.70
C ILE A 147 13.51 2.34 15.11
N ARG A 148 14.22 2.80 16.14
CA ARG A 148 13.98 2.34 17.53
C ARG A 148 12.60 2.77 18.03
N GLU A 149 12.19 4.00 17.75
CA GLU A 149 10.86 4.48 18.11
C GLU A 149 9.75 3.71 17.39
N ALA A 150 9.92 3.36 16.13
CA ALA A 150 8.99 2.52 15.38
C ALA A 150 8.90 1.10 15.96
N ALA A 151 10.02 0.50 16.35
CA ALA A 151 10.02 -0.81 17.00
C ALA A 151 9.28 -0.79 18.34
N ARG A 152 9.50 0.25 19.16
CA ARG A 152 8.77 0.51 20.40
C ARG A 152 7.26 0.68 20.15
N LEU A 153 6.91 1.47 19.13
CA LEU A 153 5.51 1.69 18.74
C LEU A 153 4.83 0.37 18.36
N VAL A 154 5.43 -0.41 17.46
CA VAL A 154 4.88 -1.71 17.03
C VAL A 154 4.66 -2.64 18.23
N LYS A 155 5.63 -2.73 19.14
CA LYS A 155 5.52 -3.57 20.35
C LYS A 155 4.41 -3.09 21.29
N ALA A 156 4.35 -1.78 21.54
CA ALA A 156 3.35 -1.19 22.43
C ALA A 156 1.92 -1.28 21.88
N VAL A 157 1.73 -1.03 20.58
CA VAL A 157 0.43 -1.17 19.91
C VAL A 157 -0.03 -2.63 19.91
N ALA A 158 0.87 -3.59 19.67
CA ALA A 158 0.54 -5.01 19.78
C ALA A 158 0.01 -5.37 21.18
N ALA A 159 0.66 -4.87 22.22
CA ALA A 159 0.26 -5.15 23.62
C ALA A 159 -1.07 -4.47 24.02
N LYS A 160 -1.39 -3.30 23.43
CA LYS A 160 -2.56 -2.47 23.80
C LYS A 160 -3.80 -2.72 22.95
N SER A 161 -3.67 -3.38 21.79
CA SER A 161 -4.81 -3.60 20.87
C SER A 161 -5.25 -5.06 20.86
N PRO A 162 -6.55 -5.35 20.60
CA PRO A 162 -7.05 -6.71 20.50
C PRO A 162 -6.26 -7.52 19.45
N ASN A 163 -5.70 -8.66 19.86
CA ASN A 163 -4.87 -9.55 19.02
C ASN A 163 -3.71 -8.85 18.27
N GLY A 164 -3.28 -7.66 18.74
CA GLY A 164 -2.25 -6.87 18.06
C GLY A 164 -2.72 -6.15 16.80
N ALA A 165 -4.03 -6.13 16.53
CA ALA A 165 -4.62 -5.65 15.28
C ALA A 165 -4.40 -4.14 15.01
N GLY A 166 -4.07 -3.34 16.03
CA GLY A 166 -3.74 -1.91 15.83
C GLY A 166 -2.58 -1.69 14.85
N ASN A 167 -1.65 -2.64 14.77
CA ASN A 167 -0.52 -2.59 13.82
C ASN A 167 -0.93 -2.75 12.35
N LEU A 168 -2.16 -3.18 12.05
CA LEU A 168 -2.70 -3.15 10.67
C LEU A 168 -2.80 -1.73 10.12
N ASN A 169 -2.92 -0.74 11.00
CA ASN A 169 -3.06 0.67 10.64
C ASN A 169 -1.72 1.44 10.64
N PHE A 170 -0.60 0.77 10.89
CA PHE A 170 0.73 1.40 10.97
C PHE A 170 1.74 0.75 10.03
N ALA A 171 2.57 1.57 9.38
CA ALA A 171 3.76 1.10 8.67
C ALA A 171 4.95 2.05 8.89
N THR A 172 6.15 1.49 8.90
CA THR A 172 7.34 2.28 8.62
C THR A 172 7.52 2.44 7.13
N THR A 173 8.07 3.58 6.70
CA THR A 173 8.38 3.87 5.30
C THR A 173 9.85 4.25 5.14
N ALA A 174 10.49 3.68 4.14
CA ALA A 174 11.86 3.98 3.77
C ALA A 174 11.91 4.40 2.30
N MET A 175 12.47 5.56 2.00
CA MET A 175 12.58 6.14 0.66
C MET A 175 11.22 6.35 -0.06
N VAL A 176 10.09 6.22 0.64
CA VAL A 176 8.75 6.50 0.11
C VAL A 176 8.55 7.99 0.01
N LYS A 177 8.29 8.50 -1.19
CA LYS A 177 8.05 9.91 -1.45
C LYS A 177 6.65 10.33 -0.96
N PRO A 178 6.42 11.63 -0.67
CA PRO A 178 5.10 12.12 -0.30
C PRO A 178 4.05 11.88 -1.40
N TYR A 179 2.78 11.91 -1.01
CA TYR A 179 1.61 11.74 -1.88
C TYR A 179 1.37 10.34 -2.44
N GLY A 180 1.98 9.30 -1.87
CA GLY A 180 1.59 7.92 -2.18
C GLY A 180 0.16 7.63 -1.72
N PRO A 181 -0.71 7.01 -2.54
CA PRO A 181 -2.12 6.78 -2.20
C PRO A 181 -2.37 5.57 -1.29
N PHE A 182 -1.38 4.67 -1.14
CA PHE A 182 -1.54 3.43 -0.39
C PHE A 182 -1.33 3.61 1.12
N TYR A 183 -2.21 2.99 1.90
CA TYR A 183 -2.19 2.96 3.35
C TYR A 183 -1.49 1.70 3.88
N PRO A 184 -0.93 1.80 5.10
CA PRO A 184 -0.83 2.99 5.97
C PRO A 184 0.30 3.96 5.64
N GLY A 185 1.17 3.68 4.65
CA GLY A 185 2.40 4.41 4.34
C GLY A 185 2.24 5.79 3.69
N ALA A 186 1.01 6.31 3.53
CA ALA A 186 0.75 7.61 2.92
C ALA A 186 1.11 8.78 3.85
N TRP A 187 1.75 9.81 3.31
CA TRP A 187 2.10 11.04 4.03
C TRP A 187 2.33 12.22 3.09
N HIS A 188 2.33 13.46 3.61
CA HIS A 188 2.70 14.67 2.88
C HIS A 188 3.12 15.80 3.82
N THR A 189 3.81 16.80 3.27
CA THR A 189 4.17 18.05 3.93
C THR A 189 3.69 19.29 3.18
N GLY A 190 2.92 19.09 2.10
CA GLY A 190 2.47 20.17 1.23
C GLY A 190 1.27 20.97 1.76
N PRO A 191 0.80 21.95 0.98
CA PRO A 191 -0.22 22.91 1.41
C PRO A 191 -1.63 22.30 1.57
N GLY A 192 -1.86 21.07 1.15
CA GLY A 192 -3.18 20.45 1.07
C GLY A 192 -3.84 20.59 -0.31
N LYS A 193 -5.13 20.17 -0.42
CA LYS A 193 -5.89 20.14 -1.69
C LYS A 193 -5.14 19.44 -2.82
N THR A 194 -4.47 18.34 -2.48
CA THR A 194 -3.77 17.47 -3.41
C THR A 194 -4.40 16.08 -3.36
N PHE A 195 -4.42 15.35 -4.46
CA PHE A 195 -4.91 13.98 -4.48
C PHE A 195 -4.04 13.07 -5.34
N ALA A 196 -4.04 11.79 -5.01
CA ALA A 196 -3.41 10.73 -5.77
C ALA A 196 -4.36 9.53 -5.87
N VAL A 197 -4.08 8.63 -6.82
CA VAL A 197 -4.92 7.48 -7.09
C VAL A 197 -4.08 6.20 -7.07
N GLY A 198 -4.54 5.18 -6.37
CA GLY A 198 -3.94 3.85 -6.39
C GLY A 198 -4.84 2.85 -7.10
N LEU A 199 -4.26 1.99 -7.89
CA LEU A 199 -4.99 0.93 -8.59
C LEU A 199 -4.87 -0.42 -7.86
N GLU A 200 -5.82 -1.30 -8.15
CA GLU A 200 -5.79 -2.73 -7.85
C GLU A 200 -5.81 -3.46 -9.20
N SER A 201 -4.66 -3.95 -9.62
CA SER A 201 -4.47 -4.53 -10.96
C SER A 201 -3.79 -5.90 -10.96
N ALA A 202 -3.81 -6.62 -9.83
CA ALA A 202 -3.26 -7.98 -9.76
C ALA A 202 -3.99 -8.94 -10.71
N ASN A 203 -5.29 -8.69 -11.00
CA ASN A 203 -6.06 -9.42 -12.01
C ASN A 203 -5.49 -9.25 -13.43
N VAL A 204 -4.97 -8.08 -13.80
CA VAL A 204 -4.32 -7.84 -15.10
C VAL A 204 -3.00 -8.63 -15.19
N VAL A 205 -2.22 -8.65 -14.10
CA VAL A 205 -1.01 -9.49 -14.00
C VAL A 205 -1.36 -10.96 -14.17
N ALA A 206 -2.42 -11.44 -13.49
CA ALA A 206 -2.85 -12.83 -13.57
C ALA A 206 -3.26 -13.23 -14.99
N GLU A 207 -3.99 -12.36 -15.72
CA GLU A 207 -4.41 -12.61 -17.11
C GLU A 207 -3.21 -12.73 -18.06
N VAL A 208 -2.24 -11.83 -17.94
CA VAL A 208 -1.01 -11.85 -18.77
C VAL A 208 -0.16 -13.07 -18.44
N PHE A 209 0.08 -13.34 -17.16
CA PHE A 209 0.95 -14.44 -16.71
C PHE A 209 0.34 -15.84 -16.92
N ALA A 210 -0.97 -15.93 -17.16
CA ALA A 210 -1.61 -17.17 -17.61
C ALA A 210 -1.26 -17.54 -19.07
N GLN A 211 -0.77 -16.57 -19.86
CA GLN A 211 -0.52 -16.75 -21.30
C GLN A 211 0.94 -16.61 -21.68
N PHE A 212 1.72 -15.82 -20.95
CA PHE A 212 3.10 -15.48 -21.25
C PHE A 212 4.01 -15.92 -20.08
N HIS A 213 4.85 -16.92 -20.31
CA HIS A 213 5.74 -17.51 -19.31
C HIS A 213 7.22 -17.13 -19.50
N GLU A 214 7.55 -16.51 -20.64
CA GLU A 214 8.89 -16.01 -20.91
C GLU A 214 9.04 -14.56 -20.43
N PRO A 215 10.12 -14.20 -19.69
CA PRO A 215 10.26 -12.89 -19.05
C PRO A 215 10.10 -11.69 -19.98
N GLY A 216 10.77 -11.67 -21.14
CA GLY A 216 10.71 -10.53 -22.07
C GLY A 216 9.32 -10.31 -22.67
N PRO A 217 8.70 -11.30 -23.32
CA PRO A 217 7.33 -11.22 -23.81
C PRO A 217 6.31 -10.88 -22.72
N ALA A 218 6.41 -11.48 -21.52
CA ALA A 218 5.51 -11.20 -20.41
C ALA A 218 5.63 -9.75 -19.91
N GLU A 219 6.83 -9.20 -19.78
CA GLU A 219 7.06 -7.80 -19.41
C GLU A 219 6.42 -6.84 -20.41
N THR A 220 6.67 -7.06 -21.72
CA THR A 220 6.10 -6.23 -22.78
C THR A 220 4.57 -6.27 -22.78
N LYS A 221 3.99 -7.47 -22.72
CA LYS A 221 2.53 -7.64 -22.72
C LYS A 221 1.87 -7.09 -21.47
N LEU A 222 2.50 -7.21 -20.31
CA LEU A 222 2.01 -6.63 -19.07
C LEU A 222 2.05 -5.10 -19.11
N ALA A 223 3.14 -4.52 -19.61
CA ALA A 223 3.25 -3.07 -19.79
C ALA A 223 2.18 -2.53 -20.75
N GLU A 224 1.94 -3.21 -21.90
CA GLU A 224 0.88 -2.86 -22.86
C GLU A 224 -0.52 -2.92 -22.20
N ALA A 225 -0.83 -4.04 -21.50
CA ALA A 225 -2.12 -4.24 -20.85
C ALA A 225 -2.38 -3.18 -19.76
N LEU A 226 -1.39 -2.91 -18.91
CA LEU A 226 -1.49 -1.89 -17.87
C LEU A 226 -1.65 -0.48 -18.46
N THR A 227 -0.86 -0.13 -19.49
CA THR A 227 -0.84 1.22 -20.08
C THR A 227 -2.24 1.68 -20.52
N GLY A 228 -3.00 0.80 -21.19
CA GLY A 228 -4.35 1.15 -21.64
C GLY A 228 -5.31 1.52 -20.50
N HIS A 229 -5.20 0.85 -19.36
CA HIS A 229 -6.00 1.14 -18.16
C HIS A 229 -5.50 2.39 -17.43
N LEU A 230 -4.18 2.52 -17.27
CA LEU A 230 -3.55 3.61 -16.55
C LEU A 230 -3.77 4.96 -17.23
N LEU A 231 -3.65 5.04 -18.56
CA LEU A 231 -3.94 6.26 -19.30
C LEU A 231 -5.40 6.72 -19.16
N ARG A 232 -6.36 5.79 -19.11
CA ARG A 232 -7.77 6.11 -18.86
C ARG A 232 -7.99 6.62 -17.45
N ALA A 233 -7.35 5.97 -16.46
CA ALA A 233 -7.41 6.39 -15.06
C ALA A 233 -6.78 7.78 -14.85
N GLU A 234 -5.64 8.04 -15.48
CA GLU A 234 -4.97 9.34 -15.42
C GLU A 234 -5.78 10.44 -16.12
N ALA A 235 -6.40 10.13 -17.28
CA ALA A 235 -7.27 11.07 -17.97
C ALA A 235 -8.46 11.51 -17.10
N ALA A 236 -9.03 10.61 -16.30
CA ALA A 236 -10.06 10.95 -15.32
C ALA A 236 -9.48 11.88 -14.22
N ALA A 237 -8.30 11.57 -13.66
CA ALA A 237 -7.64 12.41 -12.66
C ALA A 237 -7.34 13.82 -13.19
N VAL A 238 -6.85 13.91 -14.42
CA VAL A 238 -6.56 15.21 -15.07
C VAL A 238 -7.84 16.03 -15.28
N ARG A 239 -8.96 15.39 -15.67
CA ARG A 239 -10.26 16.10 -15.78
C ARG A 239 -10.71 16.61 -14.42
N ILE A 240 -10.65 15.79 -13.37
CA ILE A 240 -10.96 16.18 -11.99
C ILE A 240 -10.12 17.40 -11.56
N ALA A 241 -8.81 17.36 -11.77
CA ALA A 241 -7.93 18.48 -11.43
C ALA A 241 -8.28 19.76 -12.18
N LYS A 242 -8.69 19.68 -13.47
CA LYS A 242 -9.09 20.84 -14.28
C LYS A 242 -10.42 21.46 -13.85
N THR A 243 -11.34 20.67 -13.32
CA THR A 243 -12.70 21.12 -12.93
C THR A 243 -12.79 21.48 -11.45
N THR A 244 -11.75 21.21 -10.68
CA THR A 244 -11.70 21.49 -9.24
C THR A 244 -10.46 22.32 -8.90
N GLN A 245 -10.34 22.76 -7.65
CA GLN A 245 -9.13 23.42 -7.14
C GLN A 245 -8.13 22.42 -6.52
N TRP A 246 -8.23 21.13 -6.89
CA TRP A 246 -7.36 20.08 -6.35
C TRP A 246 -6.24 19.74 -7.34
N THR A 247 -5.04 19.60 -6.79
CA THR A 247 -3.85 19.25 -7.59
C THR A 247 -3.72 17.73 -7.70
N TYR A 248 -3.60 17.22 -8.90
CA TYR A 248 -3.26 15.82 -9.14
C TYR A 248 -1.77 15.55 -8.91
N ALA A 249 -1.44 14.76 -7.90
CA ALA A 249 -0.06 14.38 -7.58
C ALA A 249 0.47 13.29 -8.50
N GLY A 250 -0.37 12.30 -8.84
CA GLY A 250 0.00 11.18 -9.68
C GLY A 250 -0.82 9.93 -9.37
N LEU A 251 -0.49 8.84 -10.06
CA LEU A 251 -1.12 7.54 -9.95
C LEU A 251 -0.07 6.52 -9.48
N ASP A 252 -0.42 5.66 -8.52
CA ASP A 252 0.39 4.51 -8.15
C ASP A 252 -0.14 3.28 -8.89
N PRO A 253 0.59 2.79 -9.90
CA PRO A 253 0.17 1.65 -10.73
C PRO A 253 0.49 0.29 -10.11
N THR A 254 0.90 0.25 -8.85
CA THR A 254 1.19 -0.99 -8.12
C THR A 254 0.03 -1.98 -8.24
N PRO A 255 0.27 -3.23 -8.69
CA PRO A 255 -0.75 -4.25 -8.79
C PRO A 255 -1.05 -4.85 -7.40
N ALA A 256 -1.74 -4.07 -6.56
CA ALA A 256 -2.13 -4.51 -5.22
C ALA A 256 -3.09 -5.71 -5.30
N PRO A 257 -2.84 -6.80 -4.56
CA PRO A 257 -3.76 -7.93 -4.43
C PRO A 257 -4.78 -7.70 -3.33
N LEU A 258 -5.86 -8.50 -3.35
CA LEU A 258 -6.79 -8.65 -2.23
C LEU A 258 -7.48 -10.01 -2.29
N GLY A 259 -7.29 -10.82 -1.23
CA GLY A 259 -7.95 -12.13 -1.09
C GLY A 259 -7.62 -13.07 -2.26
N ASP A 260 -8.62 -13.41 -3.06
CA ASP A 260 -8.48 -14.33 -4.20
C ASP A 260 -7.98 -13.65 -5.49
N VAL A 261 -8.00 -12.31 -5.56
CA VAL A 261 -7.28 -11.56 -6.59
C VAL A 261 -5.80 -11.54 -6.21
N SER A 262 -5.14 -12.67 -6.47
CA SER A 262 -3.85 -13.03 -5.89
C SER A 262 -2.69 -12.77 -6.83
N ILE A 263 -1.73 -11.98 -6.36
CA ILE A 263 -0.44 -11.79 -7.02
C ILE A 263 0.46 -13.04 -6.85
N GLY A 264 0.30 -13.75 -5.71
CA GLY A 264 0.98 -15.01 -5.50
C GLY A 264 0.58 -16.05 -6.55
N ARG A 265 -0.72 -16.19 -6.84
CA ARG A 265 -1.23 -17.07 -7.90
C ARG A 265 -0.73 -16.68 -9.29
N ALA A 266 -0.71 -15.39 -9.58
CA ALA A 266 -0.21 -14.90 -10.86
C ALA A 266 1.27 -15.29 -11.07
N ILE A 267 2.11 -15.13 -10.04
CA ILE A 267 3.51 -15.53 -10.07
C ILE A 267 3.65 -17.05 -10.19
N GLU A 268 2.87 -17.85 -9.49
CA GLU A 268 2.87 -19.31 -9.62
C GLU A 268 2.56 -19.77 -11.04
N ASN A 269 1.56 -19.16 -11.68
CA ASN A 269 1.23 -19.45 -13.07
C ASN A 269 2.41 -19.13 -14.00
N PHE A 270 3.08 -18.00 -13.78
CA PHE A 270 4.23 -17.60 -14.59
C PHE A 270 5.43 -18.56 -14.46
N ILE A 271 5.76 -18.98 -13.23
CA ILE A 271 6.95 -19.82 -12.99
C ILE A 271 6.66 -21.33 -13.05
N GLY A 272 5.38 -21.74 -13.07
CA GLY A 272 4.98 -23.15 -13.05
C GLY A 272 5.31 -23.88 -11.73
N ALA A 273 5.48 -23.15 -10.62
CA ALA A 273 5.86 -23.68 -9.31
C ALA A 273 5.28 -22.83 -8.18
N PRO A 274 5.23 -23.32 -6.92
CA PRO A 274 4.77 -22.54 -5.77
C PRO A 274 5.55 -21.25 -5.59
N PHE A 275 4.87 -20.17 -5.18
CA PHE A 275 5.52 -18.90 -4.79
C PHE A 275 6.59 -19.16 -3.73
N GLY A 276 7.76 -18.56 -3.90
CA GLY A 276 8.97 -18.85 -3.09
C GLY A 276 9.98 -19.76 -3.80
N SER A 277 9.57 -20.46 -4.86
CA SER A 277 10.47 -21.26 -5.68
C SER A 277 11.39 -20.41 -6.56
N GLY A 278 12.42 -21.03 -7.16
CA GLY A 278 13.25 -20.37 -8.17
C GLY A 278 12.39 -19.79 -9.30
N GLY A 279 12.70 -18.56 -9.72
CA GLY A 279 11.89 -17.80 -10.67
C GLY A 279 10.99 -16.73 -10.02
N THR A 280 10.64 -16.83 -8.73
CA THR A 280 9.82 -15.82 -8.03
C THR A 280 10.41 -14.41 -8.11
N MET A 281 11.74 -14.28 -7.88
CA MET A 281 12.42 -12.99 -8.01
C MET A 281 12.40 -12.46 -9.45
N THR A 282 12.53 -13.33 -10.44
CA THR A 282 12.42 -12.95 -11.86
C THR A 282 11.04 -12.43 -12.18
N ALA A 283 9.98 -13.12 -11.74
CA ALA A 283 8.60 -12.67 -11.90
C ALA A 283 8.35 -11.32 -11.23
N ALA A 284 8.86 -11.12 -10.00
CA ALA A 284 8.79 -9.84 -9.29
C ALA A 284 9.47 -8.70 -10.06
N SER A 285 10.62 -8.96 -10.66
CA SER A 285 11.33 -8.02 -11.50
C SER A 285 10.56 -7.68 -12.78
N VAL A 286 9.99 -8.68 -13.47
CA VAL A 286 9.17 -8.50 -14.67
C VAL A 286 7.98 -7.60 -14.38
N ILE A 287 7.21 -7.89 -13.32
CA ILE A 287 6.06 -7.07 -12.92
C ILE A 287 6.49 -5.63 -12.62
N THR A 288 7.54 -5.46 -11.83
CA THR A 288 7.99 -4.13 -11.41
C THR A 288 8.46 -3.29 -12.60
N ARG A 289 9.23 -3.86 -13.53
CA ARG A 289 9.67 -3.14 -14.73
C ARG A 289 8.50 -2.79 -15.65
N ALA A 290 7.56 -3.72 -15.84
CA ALA A 290 6.35 -3.45 -16.62
C ALA A 290 5.54 -2.27 -16.04
N VAL A 291 5.36 -2.25 -14.71
CA VAL A 291 4.69 -1.14 -13.99
C VAL A 291 5.45 0.18 -14.18
N GLN A 292 6.77 0.17 -13.98
CA GLN A 292 7.61 1.38 -14.07
C GLN A 292 7.74 1.94 -15.49
N SER A 293 7.58 1.10 -16.52
CA SER A 293 7.63 1.54 -17.93
C SER A 293 6.36 2.22 -18.41
N THR A 294 5.28 2.23 -17.62
CA THR A 294 4.00 2.84 -18.04
C THR A 294 4.08 4.36 -18.10
N PRO A 295 3.54 5.01 -19.16
CA PRO A 295 3.75 6.42 -19.42
C PRO A 295 2.71 7.32 -18.69
N VAL A 296 2.59 7.18 -17.37
CA VAL A 296 1.72 7.99 -16.52
C VAL A 296 2.54 8.73 -15.45
N LYS A 297 1.99 9.77 -14.86
CA LYS A 297 2.62 10.46 -13.74
C LYS A 297 2.58 9.57 -12.51
N GLN A 298 3.68 8.86 -12.24
CA GLN A 298 3.76 7.89 -11.15
C GLN A 298 4.08 8.54 -9.80
N VAL A 299 3.46 8.00 -8.74
CA VAL A 299 3.74 8.31 -7.33
C VAL A 299 3.70 7.02 -6.50
N GLY A 300 4.10 7.10 -5.24
CA GLY A 300 4.00 5.96 -4.31
C GLY A 300 5.07 4.91 -4.56
N TYR A 301 4.67 3.64 -4.65
CA TYR A 301 5.59 2.51 -4.75
C TYR A 301 5.96 2.15 -6.18
N ALA A 302 5.01 2.24 -7.10
CA ALA A 302 5.18 1.96 -8.52
C ALA A 302 5.94 0.65 -8.81
N GLY A 303 5.44 -0.47 -8.30
CA GLY A 303 6.03 -1.79 -8.48
C GLY A 303 5.27 -2.89 -7.73
N LEU A 304 5.77 -4.11 -7.77
CA LEU A 304 5.13 -5.24 -7.10
C LEU A 304 5.11 -5.06 -5.57
N MET A 305 3.97 -5.33 -4.95
CA MET A 305 3.79 -5.56 -3.51
C MET A 305 3.48 -7.02 -3.20
N VAL A 306 3.98 -7.53 -2.06
CA VAL A 306 3.80 -8.92 -1.61
C VAL A 306 3.29 -8.91 -0.16
N PRO A 307 2.01 -8.52 0.07
CA PRO A 307 1.43 -8.49 1.41
C PRO A 307 1.04 -9.91 1.85
N VAL A 308 1.72 -10.44 2.87
CA VAL A 308 1.57 -11.86 3.29
C VAL A 308 0.14 -12.20 3.67
N LEU A 309 -0.57 -11.32 4.37
CA LEU A 309 -1.93 -11.59 4.88
C LEU A 309 -3.06 -11.03 3.99
N GLU A 310 -2.77 -10.23 2.97
CA GLU A 310 -3.83 -9.66 2.10
C GLU A 310 -4.04 -10.48 0.81
N ASP A 311 -3.31 -11.59 0.67
CA ASP A 311 -3.34 -12.49 -0.50
C ASP A 311 -3.44 -13.94 -0.01
N ASN A 312 -4.51 -14.64 -0.36
CA ASN A 312 -4.78 -15.99 0.12
C ASN A 312 -3.71 -17.01 -0.28
N VAL A 313 -3.09 -16.86 -1.45
CA VAL A 313 -2.00 -17.73 -1.90
C VAL A 313 -0.71 -17.42 -1.15
N LEU A 314 -0.37 -16.16 -0.97
CA LEU A 314 0.81 -15.77 -0.20
C LEU A 314 0.72 -16.26 1.24
N ALA A 315 -0.44 -16.08 1.92
CA ALA A 315 -0.65 -16.57 3.27
C ALA A 315 -0.52 -18.10 3.38
N LYS A 316 -1.04 -18.84 2.38
CA LYS A 316 -0.89 -20.29 2.29
C LYS A 316 0.56 -20.70 2.12
N ARG A 317 1.31 -20.06 1.21
CA ARG A 317 2.73 -20.36 0.97
C ARG A 317 3.62 -19.98 2.14
N TRP A 318 3.26 -18.91 2.87
CA TRP A 318 3.90 -18.59 4.14
C TRP A 318 3.71 -19.71 5.17
N GLU A 319 2.50 -20.25 5.33
CA GLU A 319 2.20 -21.38 6.21
C GLU A 319 2.98 -22.65 5.82
N GLU A 320 3.09 -22.94 4.52
CA GLU A 320 3.86 -24.08 3.98
C GLU A 320 5.38 -23.88 4.11
N GLY A 321 5.86 -22.66 4.33
CA GLY A 321 7.28 -22.35 4.46
C GLY A 321 8.06 -22.31 3.15
N THR A 322 7.38 -22.13 2.02
CA THR A 322 8.06 -22.02 0.71
C THR A 322 8.86 -20.73 0.59
N TYR A 323 8.55 -19.73 1.40
CA TYR A 323 9.31 -18.49 1.54
C TYR A 323 9.23 -17.97 3.00
N ASN A 324 10.10 -17.02 3.32
CA ASN A 324 10.21 -16.40 4.64
C ASN A 324 10.52 -14.91 4.52
N MET A 325 10.82 -14.24 5.62
CA MET A 325 11.14 -12.82 5.65
C MET A 325 12.41 -12.47 4.87
N ASP A 326 13.45 -13.33 4.92
CA ASP A 326 14.69 -13.12 4.16
C ASP A 326 14.43 -13.21 2.65
N SER A 327 13.53 -14.14 2.24
CA SER A 327 13.07 -14.22 0.85
C SER A 327 12.39 -12.93 0.39
N LEU A 328 11.50 -12.35 1.25
CA LEU A 328 10.83 -11.08 0.96
C LEU A 328 11.80 -9.91 0.87
N LEU A 329 12.81 -9.85 1.74
CA LEU A 329 13.89 -8.85 1.63
C LEU A 329 14.67 -9.02 0.34
N ALA A 330 15.01 -10.27 -0.06
CA ALA A 330 15.65 -10.52 -1.34
C ALA A 330 14.77 -10.09 -2.53
N TYR A 331 13.47 -10.40 -2.53
CA TYR A 331 12.53 -9.93 -3.58
C TYR A 331 12.42 -8.41 -3.57
N SER A 332 12.49 -7.78 -2.41
CA SER A 332 12.46 -6.31 -2.27
C SER A 332 13.65 -5.62 -2.97
N ALA A 333 14.72 -6.33 -3.30
CA ALA A 333 15.78 -5.78 -4.14
C ALA A 333 15.29 -5.46 -5.57
N VAL A 334 14.30 -6.17 -6.09
CA VAL A 334 13.75 -6.02 -7.45
C VAL A 334 12.29 -5.58 -7.51
N CYS A 335 11.56 -5.59 -6.38
CA CYS A 335 10.17 -5.14 -6.27
C CYS A 335 10.04 -3.88 -5.40
N ALA A 336 8.83 -3.40 -5.09
CA ALA A 336 8.63 -2.10 -4.45
C ALA A 336 7.86 -2.16 -3.11
N GLY A 337 7.56 -3.31 -2.55
CA GLY A 337 6.68 -3.43 -1.39
C GLY A 337 7.38 -3.44 -0.04
N GLY A 338 8.53 -4.10 0.06
CA GLY A 338 9.18 -4.34 1.35
C GLY A 338 8.57 -5.53 2.12
N LEU A 339 8.47 -5.39 3.43
CA LEU A 339 7.90 -6.38 4.35
C LEU A 339 6.46 -5.99 4.69
N ASP A 340 5.48 -6.52 3.98
CA ASP A 340 4.10 -6.11 4.17
C ASP A 340 3.25 -7.20 4.84
N THR A 341 2.51 -6.82 5.89
CA THR A 341 1.64 -7.66 6.74
C THR A 341 2.33 -8.92 7.27
N ILE A 342 3.51 -8.76 7.85
CA ILE A 342 4.33 -9.86 8.36
C ILE A 342 3.84 -10.33 9.74
N PRO A 343 3.27 -11.54 9.84
CA PRO A 343 2.85 -12.08 11.13
C PRO A 343 4.05 -12.55 11.96
N LEU A 344 4.21 -12.01 13.15
CA LEU A 344 5.34 -12.25 14.04
C LEU A 344 4.89 -12.81 15.40
N PRO A 345 5.76 -13.59 16.11
CA PRO A 345 5.48 -14.01 17.47
C PRO A 345 5.22 -12.83 18.40
N GLY A 346 4.24 -12.97 19.29
CA GLY A 346 3.86 -11.90 20.22
C GLY A 346 4.91 -11.53 21.25
N ASP A 347 5.86 -12.43 21.52
CA ASP A 347 6.99 -12.22 22.42
C ASP A 347 8.22 -11.59 21.77
N ILE A 348 8.17 -11.28 20.44
CA ILE A 348 9.27 -10.60 19.75
C ILE A 348 9.67 -9.31 20.50
N GLY A 349 10.98 -9.15 20.76
CA GLY A 349 11.53 -7.98 21.44
C GLY A 349 11.71 -6.77 20.50
N GLU A 350 11.70 -5.56 21.10
CA GLU A 350 11.90 -4.29 20.37
C GLU A 350 13.22 -4.27 19.60
N GLU A 351 14.28 -4.81 20.17
CA GLU A 351 15.59 -4.87 19.51
C GLU A 351 15.56 -5.70 18.23
N ARG A 352 14.82 -6.83 18.21
CA ARG A 352 14.67 -7.64 17.00
C ARG A 352 13.81 -6.93 15.96
N LEU A 353 12.74 -6.27 16.39
CA LEU A 353 11.92 -5.42 15.50
C LEU A 353 12.76 -4.29 14.87
N ALA A 354 13.60 -3.61 15.68
CA ALA A 354 14.49 -2.56 15.19
C ALA A 354 15.50 -3.09 14.17
N ARG A 355 16.06 -4.29 14.35
CA ARG A 355 16.95 -4.92 13.35
C ARG A 355 16.22 -5.19 12.04
N ILE A 356 15.03 -5.76 12.08
CA ILE A 356 14.20 -5.99 10.87
C ILE A 356 13.92 -4.68 10.12
N LEU A 357 13.53 -3.63 10.85
CA LEU A 357 13.29 -2.31 10.26
C LEU A 357 14.57 -1.68 9.71
N GLY A 358 15.71 -1.91 10.35
CA GLY A 358 17.03 -1.50 9.90
C GLY A 358 17.43 -2.16 8.57
N ASP A 359 17.12 -3.45 8.39
CA ASP A 359 17.37 -4.18 7.14
C ASP A 359 16.53 -3.59 5.98
N VAL A 360 15.24 -3.32 6.22
CA VAL A 360 14.37 -2.67 5.23
C VAL A 360 14.89 -1.27 4.87
N ALA A 361 15.26 -0.45 5.87
CA ALA A 361 15.79 0.88 5.66
C ALA A 361 17.11 0.85 4.88
N SER A 362 18.03 -0.06 5.23
CA SER A 362 19.33 -0.24 4.56
C SER A 362 19.15 -0.64 3.10
N LEU A 363 18.25 -1.59 2.83
CA LEU A 363 17.95 -2.04 1.45
C LEU A 363 17.33 -0.90 0.64
N ALA A 364 16.31 -0.20 1.19
CA ALA A 364 15.65 0.93 0.54
C ALA A 364 16.63 2.06 0.21
N TYR A 365 17.46 2.44 1.19
CA TYR A 365 18.43 3.51 1.04
C TYR A 365 19.52 3.16 0.01
N LYS A 366 20.03 1.93 0.04
CA LYS A 366 21.04 1.45 -0.92
C LYS A 366 20.56 1.54 -2.36
N TRP A 367 19.33 1.12 -2.63
CA TRP A 367 18.77 1.06 -3.98
C TRP A 367 17.91 2.25 -4.36
N ARG A 368 17.80 3.26 -3.46
CA ARG A 368 17.02 4.49 -3.65
C ARG A 368 15.59 4.19 -4.10
N LYS A 369 14.98 3.17 -3.51
CA LYS A 369 13.66 2.67 -3.87
C LYS A 369 12.68 2.67 -2.69
N PRO A 370 11.37 2.93 -2.94
CA PRO A 370 10.38 2.93 -1.87
C PRO A 370 10.14 1.53 -1.32
N LEU A 371 10.31 1.35 -0.02
CA LEU A 371 9.93 0.16 0.72
C LEU A 371 9.15 0.55 1.98
N ALA A 372 8.30 -0.37 2.46
CA ALA A 372 7.61 -0.23 3.73
C ALA A 372 7.78 -1.48 4.58
N ALA A 373 7.53 -1.36 5.89
CA ALA A 373 7.36 -2.51 6.74
C ALA A 373 6.12 -2.36 7.60
N ARG A 374 5.22 -3.35 7.52
CA ARG A 374 4.03 -3.52 8.33
C ARG A 374 4.18 -4.83 9.11
N LEU A 375 4.71 -4.71 10.34
CA LEU A 375 5.04 -5.82 11.21
C LEU A 375 3.91 -6.06 12.22
N LEU A 376 3.44 -7.30 12.33
CA LEU A 376 2.24 -7.68 13.08
C LEU A 376 2.56 -8.70 14.18
N PRO A 377 3.19 -8.28 15.31
CA PRO A 377 3.32 -9.16 16.46
C PRO A 377 1.94 -9.57 16.97
N ALA A 378 1.70 -10.88 17.11
CA ALA A 378 0.42 -11.45 17.56
C ALA A 378 0.51 -11.83 19.05
N PRO A 379 -0.06 -11.04 19.99
CA PRO A 379 0.06 -11.29 21.42
C PRO A 379 -0.42 -12.68 21.80
N GLY A 380 0.34 -13.37 22.68
CA GLY A 380 0.06 -14.73 23.13
C GLY A 380 0.34 -15.83 22.11
N LYS A 381 0.76 -15.50 20.89
CA LYS A 381 1.12 -16.47 19.84
C LYS A 381 2.63 -16.67 19.80
N LYS A 382 3.04 -17.92 19.61
CA LYS A 382 4.44 -18.35 19.40
C LYS A 382 4.62 -18.79 17.95
N ALA A 383 5.87 -18.98 17.52
CA ALA A 383 6.15 -19.54 16.20
C ALA A 383 5.39 -20.86 15.99
N GLY A 384 4.69 -20.97 14.86
CA GLY A 384 3.81 -22.09 14.52
C GLY A 384 2.33 -21.89 14.89
N ASP A 385 2.00 -20.97 15.81
CA ASP A 385 0.60 -20.66 16.14
C ASP A 385 -0.07 -19.84 15.01
N ARG A 386 -1.39 -20.00 14.85
CA ARG A 386 -2.16 -19.23 13.88
C ARG A 386 -2.54 -17.85 14.43
N THR A 387 -2.43 -16.83 13.60
CA THR A 387 -2.97 -15.48 13.87
C THR A 387 -4.50 -15.52 14.02
N ALA A 388 -5.07 -14.50 14.65
CA ALA A 388 -6.51 -14.37 14.86
C ALA A 388 -6.95 -12.90 14.68
N PHE A 389 -6.55 -12.29 13.57
CA PHE A 389 -6.99 -10.94 13.22
C PHE A 389 -8.44 -10.98 12.77
N ASP A 390 -9.27 -10.12 13.37
CA ASP A 390 -10.67 -9.91 13.01
C ASP A 390 -10.77 -8.78 11.97
N ASP A 391 -10.27 -9.03 10.76
CA ASP A 391 -10.36 -8.16 9.60
C ASP A 391 -10.60 -9.03 8.36
N ALA A 392 -11.73 -8.82 7.70
CA ALA A 392 -12.15 -9.62 6.53
C ALA A 392 -11.17 -9.53 5.33
N ARG A 393 -10.25 -8.57 5.32
CA ARG A 393 -9.21 -8.42 4.30
C ARG A 393 -7.97 -9.28 4.58
N MET A 394 -7.87 -9.87 5.79
CA MET A 394 -6.69 -10.60 6.24
C MET A 394 -6.92 -12.10 6.21
N ALA A 395 -6.05 -12.82 5.52
CA ALA A 395 -5.94 -14.25 5.59
C ALA A 395 -5.10 -14.65 6.81
N ASN A 396 -5.74 -15.16 7.87
CA ASN A 396 -4.99 -15.64 9.03
C ASN A 396 -4.09 -16.83 8.67
N THR A 397 -2.83 -16.78 9.08
CA THR A 397 -1.80 -17.79 8.82
C THR A 397 -0.94 -17.99 10.06
N ILE A 398 0.13 -18.78 9.98
CA ILE A 398 1.02 -19.02 11.13
C ILE A 398 2.01 -17.87 11.33
N VAL A 399 2.36 -17.59 12.59
CA VAL A 399 3.48 -16.69 12.95
C VAL A 399 4.82 -17.44 12.84
N ARG A 400 5.85 -16.73 12.39
CA ARG A 400 7.20 -17.28 12.20
C ARG A 400 8.28 -16.40 12.81
#